data_36b3d48f73e722c102827993deadc88f
#
_entry.id   36b3d48f73e722c102827993deadc88f
#
_cell.length_a   1.000
_cell.length_b   1.000
_cell.length_c   1.000
_cell.angle_alpha   90.00
_cell.angle_beta   90.00
_cell.angle_gamma   90.00
#
_symmetry.space_group_name_H-M   'P 1'
#
loop_
_entity.id
_entity.type
_entity.pdbx_description
1 polymer ?
#
loop_
_entity_poly.entity_id
_entity_poly.type
_entity_poly.pdbx_seq_one_letter_code
_entity_poly.pdbx_strand_id
1 'polypeptide(L)'
;MNIGRKPKTITTISVVFIFLLCFILGIIRWINIFNENVFAITKEINSHITNFNISLMLCTLIGYLLLYYRKKYWIIVIVGLVLISINLIYETIFPFINTVDLIDAVYGVVGVIISLIYLLFINKKGFDN
;
A
#
# COMPACT_ATOMS: atom_id res chain seq x y z
N MET A 1 -11.17 -18.94 23.04
CA MET A 1 -11.19 -17.47 23.10
C MET A 1 -11.07 -16.92 21.67
N ASN A 2 -12.17 -16.42 21.10
CA ASN A 2 -12.12 -15.82 19.75
C ASN A 2 -11.45 -14.45 19.85
N ILE A 3 -10.18 -14.39 19.53
CA ILE A 3 -9.35 -13.18 19.69
C ILE A 3 -9.58 -12.17 18.55
N GLY A 4 -10.14 -12.59 17.41
CA GLY A 4 -10.30 -11.77 16.22
C GLY A 4 -11.71 -11.76 15.64
N ARG A 5 -11.96 -10.80 14.72
CA ARG A 5 -13.15 -10.80 13.85
C ARG A 5 -12.93 -11.82 12.73
N LYS A 6 -13.95 -12.60 12.38
CA LYS A 6 -13.84 -13.53 11.26
C LYS A 6 -13.94 -12.75 9.93
N PRO A 7 -12.90 -12.72 9.08
CA PRO A 7 -13.01 -12.09 7.79
C PRO A 7 -13.92 -12.93 6.88
N LYS A 8 -14.72 -12.26 6.06
CA LYS A 8 -15.46 -12.92 5.00
C LYS A 8 -14.49 -13.43 3.93
N THR A 9 -14.80 -14.54 3.29
CA THR A 9 -13.97 -15.12 2.23
C THR A 9 -13.64 -14.10 1.14
N ILE A 10 -14.60 -13.29 0.73
CA ILE A 10 -14.41 -12.25 -0.27
C ILE A 10 -13.37 -11.20 0.18
N THR A 11 -13.32 -10.87 1.48
CA THR A 11 -12.35 -9.94 2.03
C THR A 11 -10.95 -10.51 1.97
N THR A 12 -10.78 -11.76 2.35
CA THR A 12 -9.47 -12.44 2.26
C THR A 12 -9.00 -12.52 0.81
N ILE A 13 -9.89 -12.91 -0.12
CA ILE A 13 -9.58 -12.95 -1.55
C ILE A 13 -9.16 -11.57 -2.07
N SER A 14 -9.88 -10.50 -1.70
CA SER A 14 -9.56 -9.15 -2.16
C SER A 14 -8.23 -8.63 -1.63
N VAL A 15 -7.86 -8.95 -0.38
CA VAL A 15 -6.54 -8.62 0.17
C VAL A 15 -5.44 -9.34 -0.61
N VAL A 16 -5.60 -10.65 -0.81
CA VAL A 16 -4.63 -11.46 -1.60
C VAL A 16 -4.50 -10.89 -3.02
N PHE A 17 -5.62 -10.51 -3.64
CA PHE A 17 -5.61 -9.93 -4.99
C PHE A 17 -4.83 -8.60 -5.04
N ILE A 18 -4.98 -7.72 -4.05
CA ILE A 18 -4.19 -6.47 -3.97
C ILE A 18 -2.70 -6.79 -3.91
N PHE A 19 -2.29 -7.77 -3.08
CA PHE A 19 -0.88 -8.16 -2.98
C PHE A 19 -0.34 -8.77 -4.28
N LEU A 20 -1.11 -9.62 -4.94
CA LEU A 20 -0.75 -10.18 -6.24
C LEU A 20 -0.59 -9.09 -7.30
N LEU A 21 -1.48 -8.10 -7.32
CA LEU A 21 -1.43 -6.97 -8.24
C LEU A 21 -0.15 -6.14 -8.02
N CYS A 22 0.17 -5.81 -6.76
CA CYS A 22 1.41 -5.11 -6.42
C CYS A 22 2.65 -5.92 -6.81
N PHE A 23 2.62 -7.24 -6.63
CA PHE A 23 3.71 -8.13 -7.02
C PHE A 23 3.92 -8.14 -8.53
N ILE A 24 2.83 -8.25 -9.30
CA ILE A 24 2.86 -8.20 -10.78
C ILE A 24 3.43 -6.85 -11.26
N LEU A 25 2.97 -5.74 -10.68
CA LEU A 25 3.51 -4.41 -11.00
C LEU A 25 5.01 -4.29 -10.68
N GLY A 26 5.45 -4.90 -9.59
CA GLY A 26 6.87 -5.00 -9.23
C GLY A 26 7.69 -5.79 -10.26
N ILE A 27 7.17 -6.92 -10.73
CA ILE A 27 7.81 -7.73 -11.78
C ILE A 27 7.87 -6.96 -13.10
N ILE A 28 6.78 -6.30 -13.50
CA ILE A 28 6.73 -5.49 -14.72
C ILE A 28 7.80 -4.40 -14.67
N ARG A 29 7.90 -3.68 -13.54
CA ARG A 29 8.96 -2.69 -13.34
C ARG A 29 10.35 -3.29 -13.48
N TRP A 30 10.59 -4.43 -12.84
CA TRP A 30 11.89 -5.10 -12.89
C TRP A 30 12.26 -5.50 -14.32
N ILE A 31 11.33 -6.07 -15.09
CA ILE A 31 11.54 -6.43 -16.50
C ILE A 31 11.85 -5.17 -17.34
N ASN A 32 11.10 -4.07 -17.13
CA ASN A 32 11.30 -2.83 -17.89
C ASN A 32 12.65 -2.13 -17.58
N ILE A 33 13.25 -2.38 -16.41
CA ILE A 33 14.59 -1.87 -16.09
C ILE A 33 15.67 -2.60 -16.90
N PHE A 34 15.52 -3.90 -17.08
CA PHE A 34 16.53 -4.73 -17.75
C PHE A 34 16.33 -4.89 -19.25
N ASN A 35 15.08 -4.81 -19.73
CA ASN A 35 14.73 -4.99 -21.14
C ASN A 35 13.87 -3.81 -21.61
N GLU A 36 14.50 -2.73 -21.99
CA GLU A 36 13.88 -1.46 -22.40
C GLU A 36 12.47 -1.59 -23.02
N ASN A 37 11.43 -1.20 -22.25
CA ASN A 37 10.05 -1.02 -22.70
C ASN A 37 9.30 -2.27 -23.24
N VAL A 38 9.51 -3.44 -22.65
CA VAL A 38 8.71 -4.64 -22.98
C VAL A 38 7.22 -4.43 -22.71
N PHE A 39 6.91 -3.70 -21.64
CA PHE A 39 5.51 -3.35 -21.31
C PHE A 39 5.28 -1.85 -21.54
N ALA A 40 4.16 -1.52 -22.19
CA ALA A 40 3.77 -0.15 -22.52
C ALA A 40 3.34 0.68 -21.27
N ILE A 41 4.22 0.76 -20.27
CA ILE A 41 4.06 1.64 -19.13
C ILE A 41 4.96 2.85 -19.35
N THR A 42 4.44 4.05 -19.08
CA THR A 42 5.24 5.27 -19.20
C THR A 42 6.47 5.17 -18.30
N LYS A 43 7.60 5.66 -18.79
CA LYS A 43 8.88 5.63 -18.08
C LYS A 43 8.75 6.28 -16.67
N GLU A 44 7.91 7.29 -16.56
CA GLU A 44 7.61 8.00 -15.32
C GLU A 44 6.89 7.10 -14.29
N ILE A 45 5.81 6.42 -14.69
CA ILE A 45 5.11 5.47 -13.80
C ILE A 45 6.04 4.34 -13.39
N ASN A 46 6.83 3.82 -14.32
CA ASN A 46 7.76 2.72 -14.03
C ASN A 46 8.81 3.09 -12.98
N SER A 47 9.27 4.35 -12.95
CA SER A 47 10.26 4.81 -11.95
C SER A 47 9.67 4.90 -10.55
N HIS A 48 8.41 5.35 -10.39
CA HIS A 48 7.82 5.68 -9.08
C HIS A 48 6.88 4.61 -8.51
N ILE A 49 6.50 3.58 -9.30
CA ILE A 49 5.51 2.56 -8.90
C ILE A 49 5.90 1.77 -7.63
N THR A 50 7.18 1.70 -7.29
CA THR A 50 7.64 0.97 -6.10
C THR A 50 7.17 1.62 -4.82
N ASN A 51 7.26 2.94 -4.69
CA ASN A 51 6.81 3.66 -3.51
C ASN A 51 5.31 3.54 -3.32
N PHE A 52 4.53 3.58 -4.42
CA PHE A 52 3.12 3.25 -4.43
C PHE A 52 2.85 1.84 -3.91
N ASN A 53 3.51 0.82 -4.47
CA ASN A 53 3.31 -0.58 -4.11
C ASN A 53 3.62 -0.85 -2.65
N ILE A 54 4.78 -0.40 -2.17
CA ILE A 54 5.22 -0.60 -0.78
C ILE A 54 4.22 0.06 0.18
N SER A 55 3.84 1.29 -0.08
CA SER A 55 2.91 2.04 0.77
C SER A 55 1.52 1.40 0.80
N LEU A 56 1.00 0.98 -0.36
CA LEU A 56 -0.28 0.29 -0.47
C LEU A 56 -0.27 -1.04 0.29
N MET A 57 0.78 -1.85 0.11
CA MET A 57 0.91 -3.16 0.76
C MET A 57 1.05 -3.03 2.28
N LEU A 58 1.95 -2.17 2.76
CA LEU A 58 2.18 -1.97 4.20
C LEU A 58 0.93 -1.45 4.90
N CYS A 59 0.30 -0.41 4.36
CA CYS A 59 -0.91 0.15 4.94
C CYS A 59 -2.06 -0.87 4.94
N THR A 60 -2.23 -1.62 3.85
CA THR A 60 -3.27 -2.66 3.75
C THR A 60 -3.00 -3.80 4.74
N LEU A 61 -1.75 -4.28 4.85
CA LEU A 61 -1.40 -5.37 5.76
C LEU A 61 -1.64 -4.97 7.23
N ILE A 62 -1.07 -3.86 7.65
CA ILE A 62 -1.19 -3.39 9.03
C ILE A 62 -2.66 -3.08 9.37
N GLY A 63 -3.36 -2.38 8.47
CA GLY A 63 -4.76 -2.04 8.66
C GLY A 63 -5.66 -3.26 8.72
N TYR A 64 -5.45 -4.25 7.85
CA TYR A 64 -6.19 -5.52 7.89
C TYR A 64 -5.98 -6.27 9.21
N LEU A 65 -4.74 -6.38 9.69
CA LEU A 65 -4.44 -6.98 10.99
C LEU A 65 -5.11 -6.25 12.14
N LEU A 66 -5.08 -4.91 12.13
CA LEU A 66 -5.77 -4.10 13.15
C LEU A 66 -7.28 -4.32 13.13
N LEU A 67 -7.91 -4.43 11.96
CA LEU A 67 -9.32 -4.78 11.85
C LEU A 67 -9.62 -6.18 12.35
N TYR A 68 -8.76 -7.15 12.02
CA TYR A 68 -8.86 -8.51 12.53
C TYR A 68 -8.87 -8.54 14.06
N TYR A 69 -7.98 -7.80 14.71
CA TYR A 69 -7.90 -7.67 16.17
C TYR A 69 -8.92 -6.68 16.77
N ARG A 70 -9.99 -6.34 16.06
CA ARG A 70 -11.08 -5.46 16.52
C ARG A 70 -10.64 -4.06 16.93
N LYS A 71 -9.56 -3.55 16.38
CA LYS A 71 -9.14 -2.17 16.65
C LYS A 71 -10.06 -1.18 15.94
N LYS A 72 -10.21 0.00 16.56
CA LYS A 72 -11.05 1.08 16.02
C LYS A 72 -10.41 1.64 14.74
N TYR A 73 -11.22 1.97 13.73
CA TYR A 73 -10.75 2.46 12.43
C TYR A 73 -9.85 3.72 12.54
N TRP A 74 -10.08 4.61 13.50
CA TRP A 74 -9.25 5.79 13.69
C TRP A 74 -7.76 5.45 13.96
N ILE A 75 -7.47 4.32 14.58
CA ILE A 75 -6.09 3.83 14.77
C ILE A 75 -5.44 3.53 13.42
N ILE A 76 -6.21 2.98 12.48
CA ILE A 76 -5.74 2.71 11.12
C ILE A 76 -5.45 4.02 10.38
N VAL A 77 -6.28 5.04 10.58
CA VAL A 77 -6.02 6.38 10.03
C VAL A 77 -4.72 6.97 10.57
N ILE A 78 -4.46 6.83 11.88
CA ILE A 78 -3.17 7.26 12.47
C ILE A 78 -2.00 6.52 11.82
N VAL A 79 -2.09 5.19 11.66
CA VAL A 79 -1.04 4.42 10.96
C VAL A 79 -0.85 4.95 9.53
N GLY A 80 -1.92 5.24 8.81
CA GLY A 80 -1.84 5.85 7.48
C GLY A 80 -1.12 7.19 7.49
N LEU A 81 -1.43 8.08 8.44
CA LEU A 81 -0.76 9.37 8.60
C LEU A 81 0.72 9.21 8.93
N VAL A 82 1.08 8.25 9.77
CA VAL A 82 2.49 7.93 10.06
C VAL A 82 3.21 7.46 8.81
N LEU A 83 2.61 6.58 8.01
CA LEU A 83 3.20 6.11 6.75
C LEU A 83 3.37 7.25 5.73
N ILE A 84 2.40 8.15 5.63
CA ILE A 84 2.52 9.37 4.80
C ILE A 84 3.70 10.22 5.27
N SER A 85 3.81 10.44 6.59
CA SER A 85 4.93 11.23 7.15
C SER A 85 6.28 10.57 6.88
N ILE A 86 6.38 9.24 7.00
CA ILE A 86 7.59 8.49 6.67
C ILE A 86 7.96 8.65 5.19
N ASN A 87 7.00 8.53 4.26
CA ASN A 87 7.26 8.74 2.84
C ASN A 87 7.82 10.15 2.57
N LEU A 88 7.19 11.18 3.16
CA LEU A 88 7.63 12.57 2.98
C LEU A 88 9.03 12.80 3.57
N ILE A 89 9.29 12.31 4.78
CA ILE A 89 10.57 12.47 5.47
C ILE A 89 11.67 11.75 4.69
N TYR A 90 11.41 10.52 4.23
CA TYR A 90 12.39 9.73 3.49
C TYR A 90 12.83 10.44 2.21
N GLU A 91 11.90 11.00 1.46
CA GLU A 91 12.19 11.66 0.18
C GLU A 91 12.71 13.10 0.33
N THR A 92 12.56 13.74 1.50
CA THR A 92 12.99 15.15 1.70
C THR A 92 14.21 15.30 2.56
N ILE A 93 14.41 14.44 3.58
CA ILE A 93 15.42 14.64 4.62
C ILE A 93 16.65 13.74 4.44
N PHE A 94 16.53 12.63 3.67
CA PHE A 94 17.64 11.69 3.47
C PHE A 94 18.31 11.78 2.08
N PRO A 95 18.86 12.96 1.68
CA PRO A 95 19.51 13.11 0.37
C PRO A 95 20.80 12.27 0.23
N PHE A 96 21.34 11.75 1.35
CA PHE A 96 22.53 10.89 1.35
C PHE A 96 22.26 9.47 0.88
N ILE A 97 20.99 9.01 0.93
CA ILE A 97 20.61 7.64 0.60
C ILE A 97 19.84 7.59 -0.72
N ASN A 98 19.11 8.66 -1.04
CA ASN A 98 18.30 8.76 -2.24
C ASN A 98 18.35 10.18 -2.80
N THR A 99 18.26 10.33 -4.13
CA THR A 99 18.03 11.65 -4.75
C THR A 99 16.65 12.15 -4.34
N VAL A 100 16.57 13.39 -3.86
CA VAL A 100 15.29 14.00 -3.47
C VAL A 100 14.31 13.93 -4.63
N ASP A 101 13.26 13.15 -4.47
CA ASP A 101 12.21 12.99 -5.47
C ASP A 101 10.81 13.08 -4.84
N LEU A 102 10.25 14.28 -4.86
CA LEU A 102 8.90 14.54 -4.35
C LEU A 102 7.82 13.73 -5.08
N ILE A 103 8.06 13.31 -6.31
CA ILE A 103 7.10 12.50 -7.07
C ILE A 103 6.99 11.12 -6.43
N ASP A 104 8.10 10.52 -5.99
CA ASP A 104 8.11 9.27 -5.23
C ASP A 104 7.28 9.35 -3.94
N ALA A 105 7.40 10.47 -3.21
CA ALA A 105 6.57 10.72 -2.03
C ALA A 105 5.08 10.77 -2.38
N VAL A 106 4.71 11.45 -3.47
CA VAL A 106 3.31 11.53 -3.93
C VAL A 106 2.76 10.15 -4.26
N TYR A 107 3.51 9.32 -4.98
CA TYR A 107 3.10 7.94 -5.27
C TYR A 107 2.90 7.12 -3.98
N GLY A 108 3.78 7.26 -3.00
CA GLY A 108 3.63 6.63 -1.69
C GLY A 108 2.36 7.09 -0.96
N VAL A 109 2.09 8.40 -0.95
CA VAL A 109 0.87 8.99 -0.35
C VAL A 109 -0.39 8.45 -1.02
N VAL A 110 -0.43 8.38 -2.34
CA VAL A 110 -1.56 7.82 -3.11
C VAL A 110 -1.80 6.36 -2.73
N GLY A 111 -0.73 5.56 -2.59
CA GLY A 111 -0.84 4.17 -2.14
C GLY A 111 -1.50 4.04 -0.75
N VAL A 112 -1.10 4.89 0.20
CA VAL A 112 -1.72 4.94 1.53
C VAL A 112 -3.19 5.33 1.46
N ILE A 113 -3.54 6.37 0.70
CA ILE A 113 -4.93 6.84 0.57
C ILE A 113 -5.84 5.75 0.01
N ILE A 114 -5.41 5.07 -1.06
CA ILE A 114 -6.16 3.96 -1.66
C ILE A 114 -6.37 2.84 -0.64
N SER A 115 -5.32 2.49 0.11
CA SER A 115 -5.41 1.51 1.18
C SER A 115 -6.42 1.91 2.27
N LEU A 116 -6.39 3.16 2.74
CA LEU A 116 -7.34 3.65 3.75
C LEU A 116 -8.79 3.58 3.27
N ILE A 117 -9.06 3.96 2.02
CA ILE A 117 -10.41 3.85 1.43
C ILE A 117 -10.86 2.39 1.38
N TYR A 118 -10.00 1.49 0.92
CA TYR A 118 -10.27 0.06 0.90
C TYR A 118 -10.53 -0.50 2.31
N LEU A 119 -9.68 -0.16 3.28
CA LEU A 119 -9.82 -0.60 4.67
C LEU A 119 -11.10 -0.07 5.32
N LEU A 120 -11.54 1.15 4.98
CA LEU A 120 -12.83 1.68 5.43
C LEU A 120 -13.99 0.82 4.90
N PHE A 121 -13.92 0.44 3.63
CA PHE A 121 -14.94 -0.41 3.02
C PHE A 121 -15.01 -1.79 3.68
N ILE A 122 -13.88 -2.48 3.85
CA ILE A 122 -13.87 -3.81 4.49
C ILE A 122 -14.17 -3.76 5.99
N ASN A 123 -13.86 -2.64 6.67
CA ASN A 123 -14.27 -2.47 8.07
C ASN A 123 -15.79 -2.49 8.23
N LYS A 124 -16.53 -1.92 7.27
CA LYS A 124 -18.00 -1.86 7.28
C LYS A 124 -18.66 -3.16 6.82
N LYS A 125 -18.09 -3.86 5.85
CA LYS A 125 -18.78 -4.97 5.14
C LYS A 125 -17.99 -6.27 5.08
N GLY A 126 -16.71 -6.25 5.41
CA GLY A 126 -15.75 -7.31 5.15
C GLY A 126 -15.57 -8.34 6.26
N PHE A 127 -16.16 -8.13 7.43
CA PHE A 127 -16.03 -9.03 8.58
C PHE A 127 -17.41 -9.45 9.07
N ASP A 128 -17.49 -10.68 9.59
CA ASP A 128 -18.64 -11.16 10.32
C ASP A 128 -18.64 -10.53 11.72
N ASN A 129 -19.82 -10.19 12.24
CA ASN A 129 -20.00 -9.59 13.57
C ASN A 129 -19.76 -10.61 14.68
#